data_1d98e2b4143a7440006cc03fb841cda6
#
_entry.id   1d98e2b4143a7440006cc03fb841cda6
#
_cell.length_a   1.000
_cell.length_b   1.000
_cell.length_c   1.000
_cell.angle_alpha   90.00
_cell.angle_beta   90.00
_cell.angle_gamma   90.00
#
_symmetry.space_group_name_H-M   'P 1'
#
loop_
_entity.id
_entity.type
_entity.pdbx_description
1 polymer ?
#
loop_
_entity_poly.entity_id
_entity_poly.type
_entity_poly.pdbx_seq_one_letter_code
_entity_poly.pdbx_strand_id
1 'polypeptide(L)'
;DPLRPEAKEVIDTLRALGIRKTVMLTGDSERTAAAIAAQVGVDDYRSEVLPEDKANYVAEQQAQGRVVVMLGDGINDSPALSAADVGIAISDGAAIAREIADITISADNLEELVTLRRISMALMKRIQSNYRFVIGFNGSLIGLGTAGVLAPATSAMLHNLSTLGVSLRSMTNLLDHDSLFVKGQKRMEQNVPSNCIGSLLGTSAEKWNNRK
;
A
#
# COMPACT_ATOMS: atom_id res chain seq x y z
N ASP A 1 -0.23 -24.48 -0.77
CA ASP A 1 0.88 -23.53 -0.94
C ASP A 1 1.56 -23.28 0.39
N PRO A 2 2.89 -23.24 0.43
CA PRO A 2 3.60 -22.91 1.66
C PRO A 2 3.30 -21.46 2.07
N LEU A 3 3.15 -21.24 3.36
CA LEU A 3 2.97 -19.90 3.91
C LEU A 3 4.17 -19.02 3.59
N ARG A 4 3.93 -17.81 3.11
CA ARG A 4 5.00 -16.84 2.84
C ARG A 4 5.63 -16.38 4.14
N PRO A 5 6.96 -16.42 4.26
CA PRO A 5 7.65 -16.09 5.50
C PRO A 5 7.41 -14.63 5.95
N GLU A 6 7.21 -13.72 5.00
CA GLU A 6 6.96 -12.30 5.26
C GLU A 6 5.52 -11.98 5.70
N ALA A 7 4.56 -12.91 5.54
CA ALA A 7 3.14 -12.65 5.74
C ALA A 7 2.83 -12.08 7.15
N LYS A 8 3.43 -12.66 8.18
CA LYS A 8 3.24 -12.20 9.55
C LYS A 8 3.75 -10.77 9.76
N GLU A 9 4.95 -10.46 9.28
CA GLU A 9 5.55 -9.11 9.42
C GLU A 9 4.73 -8.06 8.68
N VAL A 10 4.20 -8.42 7.50
CA VAL A 10 3.33 -7.55 6.71
C VAL A 10 2.04 -7.25 7.47
N ILE A 11 1.37 -8.26 8.05
CA ILE A 11 0.15 -8.07 8.84
C ILE A 11 0.41 -7.21 10.07
N ASP A 12 1.46 -7.50 10.82
CA ASP A 12 1.82 -6.71 12.01
C ASP A 12 2.12 -5.24 11.63
N THR A 13 2.77 -5.02 10.49
CA THR A 13 3.05 -3.66 10.00
C THR A 13 1.78 -2.95 9.52
N LEU A 14 0.88 -3.63 8.81
CA LEU A 14 -0.40 -3.06 8.38
C LEU A 14 -1.27 -2.68 9.58
N ARG A 15 -1.28 -3.50 10.64
CA ARG A 15 -1.96 -3.20 11.89
C ARG A 15 -1.38 -1.93 12.56
N ALA A 16 -0.05 -1.80 12.59
CA ALA A 16 0.62 -0.59 13.07
C ALA A 16 0.29 0.65 12.21
N LEU A 17 -0.01 0.46 10.91
CA LEU A 17 -0.44 1.51 9.98
C LEU A 17 -1.98 1.76 10.01
N GLY A 18 -2.69 1.24 11.01
CA GLY A 18 -4.07 1.56 11.29
C GLY A 18 -5.11 0.64 10.64
N ILE A 19 -4.73 -0.53 10.14
CA ILE A 19 -5.68 -1.59 9.80
C ILE A 19 -6.22 -2.18 11.10
N ARG A 20 -7.53 -2.12 11.30
CA ARG A 20 -8.18 -2.45 12.58
C ARG A 20 -8.45 -3.92 12.74
N LYS A 21 -8.78 -4.61 11.66
CA LYS A 21 -9.10 -6.04 11.66
C LYS A 21 -8.58 -6.69 10.39
N THR A 22 -7.92 -7.82 10.55
CA THR A 22 -7.45 -8.68 9.46
C THR A 22 -8.17 -10.01 9.54
N VAL A 23 -8.72 -10.47 8.41
CA VAL A 23 -9.51 -11.70 8.33
C VAL A 23 -9.00 -12.55 7.18
N MET A 24 -8.83 -13.82 7.42
CA MET A 24 -8.48 -14.79 6.39
C MET A 24 -9.73 -15.56 5.94
N LEU A 25 -10.01 -15.54 4.63
CA LEU A 25 -11.09 -16.30 4.00
C LEU A 25 -10.47 -17.40 3.12
N THR A 26 -10.69 -18.65 3.46
CA THR A 26 -10.08 -19.77 2.73
C THR A 26 -11.09 -20.89 2.47
N GLY A 27 -10.92 -21.58 1.33
CA GLY A 27 -11.64 -22.82 1.02
C GLY A 27 -11.07 -24.05 1.73
N ASP A 28 -9.95 -23.91 2.44
CA ASP A 28 -9.30 -25.02 3.17
C ASP A 28 -10.14 -25.48 4.35
N SER A 29 -9.83 -26.71 4.82
CA SER A 29 -10.45 -27.27 6.01
C SER A 29 -10.17 -26.46 7.27
N GLU A 30 -11.07 -26.48 8.23
CA GLU A 30 -10.97 -25.79 9.51
C GLU A 30 -9.62 -25.99 10.20
N ARG A 31 -9.12 -27.23 10.21
CA ARG A 31 -7.83 -27.58 10.84
C ARG A 31 -6.66 -26.84 10.18
N THR A 32 -6.65 -26.76 8.86
CA THR A 32 -5.60 -26.08 8.09
C THR A 32 -5.71 -24.56 8.27
N ALA A 33 -6.93 -24.03 8.16
CA ALA A 33 -7.21 -22.63 8.33
C ALA A 33 -6.78 -22.10 9.71
N ALA A 34 -7.13 -22.82 10.78
CA ALA A 34 -6.75 -22.47 12.14
C ALA A 34 -5.21 -22.43 12.33
N ALA A 35 -4.51 -23.44 11.79
CA ALA A 35 -3.05 -23.50 11.88
C ALA A 35 -2.37 -22.31 11.14
N ILE A 36 -2.83 -22.00 9.93
CA ILE A 36 -2.31 -20.88 9.13
C ILE A 36 -2.65 -19.54 9.80
N ALA A 37 -3.87 -19.34 10.24
CA ALA A 37 -4.31 -18.13 10.93
C ALA A 37 -3.46 -17.81 12.16
N ALA A 38 -3.15 -18.86 12.96
CA ALA A 38 -2.28 -18.72 14.13
C ALA A 38 -0.83 -18.34 13.75
N GLN A 39 -0.31 -18.88 12.65
CA GLN A 39 1.06 -18.57 12.18
C GLN A 39 1.16 -17.14 11.62
N VAL A 40 0.17 -16.72 10.83
CA VAL A 40 0.12 -15.39 10.20
C VAL A 40 -0.26 -14.31 11.21
N GLY A 41 -1.04 -14.68 12.22
CA GLY A 41 -1.47 -13.76 13.27
C GLY A 41 -2.63 -12.86 12.85
N VAL A 42 -3.54 -13.35 11.99
CA VAL A 42 -4.79 -12.65 11.66
C VAL A 42 -5.74 -12.61 12.86
N ASP A 43 -6.65 -11.63 12.88
CA ASP A 43 -7.58 -11.43 14.00
C ASP A 43 -8.77 -12.40 13.96
N ASP A 44 -9.11 -12.91 12.77
CA ASP A 44 -10.23 -13.81 12.54
C ASP A 44 -9.99 -14.64 11.27
N TYR A 45 -10.67 -15.77 11.12
CA TYR A 45 -10.62 -16.56 9.89
C TYR A 45 -11.95 -17.24 9.62
N ARG A 46 -12.19 -17.59 8.36
CA ARG A 46 -13.29 -18.43 7.90
C ARG A 46 -12.73 -19.52 7.01
N SER A 47 -13.05 -20.78 7.33
CA SER A 47 -12.67 -21.97 6.59
C SER A 47 -13.82 -22.42 5.69
N GLU A 48 -13.51 -23.29 4.72
CA GLU A 48 -14.49 -23.94 3.84
C GLU A 48 -15.41 -22.93 3.11
N VAL A 49 -14.90 -21.74 2.81
CA VAL A 49 -15.65 -20.63 2.22
C VAL A 49 -15.66 -20.75 0.69
N LEU A 50 -16.85 -20.74 0.10
CA LEU A 50 -17.03 -20.69 -1.35
C LEU A 50 -16.78 -19.27 -1.89
N PRO A 51 -16.47 -19.10 -3.18
CA PRO A 51 -16.25 -17.79 -3.79
C PRO A 51 -17.39 -16.79 -3.55
N GLU A 52 -18.65 -17.27 -3.65
CA GLU A 52 -19.84 -16.46 -3.39
C GLU A 52 -19.94 -16.00 -1.92
N ASP A 53 -19.58 -16.88 -0.99
CA ASP A 53 -19.63 -16.57 0.44
C ASP A 53 -18.57 -15.54 0.83
N LYS A 54 -17.44 -15.48 0.12
CA LYS A 54 -16.45 -14.43 0.30
C LYS A 54 -17.03 -13.06 -0.04
N ALA A 55 -17.77 -12.94 -1.16
CA ALA A 55 -18.43 -11.70 -1.54
C ALA A 55 -19.54 -11.31 -0.54
N ASN A 56 -20.32 -12.29 -0.07
CA ASN A 56 -21.32 -12.06 0.96
C ASN A 56 -20.71 -11.54 2.26
N TYR A 57 -19.57 -12.13 2.68
CA TYR A 57 -18.85 -11.65 3.85
C TYR A 57 -18.38 -10.21 3.70
N VAL A 58 -17.86 -9.83 2.53
CA VAL A 58 -17.48 -8.45 2.23
C VAL A 58 -18.67 -7.52 2.39
N ALA A 59 -19.81 -7.85 1.76
CA ALA A 59 -21.03 -7.05 1.84
C ALA A 59 -21.56 -6.93 3.29
N GLU A 60 -21.46 -8.01 4.09
CA GLU A 60 -21.82 -7.99 5.50
C GLU A 60 -20.95 -7.01 6.31
N GLN A 61 -19.64 -6.98 6.06
CA GLN A 61 -18.74 -6.05 6.74
C GLN A 61 -19.04 -4.59 6.34
N GLN A 62 -19.31 -4.35 5.06
CA GLN A 62 -19.70 -3.01 4.56
C GLN A 62 -21.03 -2.55 5.17
N ALA A 63 -22.02 -3.44 5.32
CA ALA A 63 -23.28 -3.14 5.98
C ALA A 63 -23.11 -2.72 7.45
N GLN A 64 -22.01 -3.13 8.10
CA GLN A 64 -21.62 -2.69 9.44
C GLN A 64 -20.86 -1.34 9.45
N GLY A 65 -20.78 -0.65 8.31
CA GLY A 65 -20.08 0.64 8.16
C GLY A 65 -18.55 0.52 8.12
N ARG A 66 -18.03 -0.65 7.77
CA ARG A 66 -16.58 -0.87 7.63
C ARG A 66 -16.16 -0.64 6.19
N VAL A 67 -15.00 -0.05 6.00
CA VAL A 67 -14.31 0.00 4.70
C VAL A 67 -13.50 -1.28 4.56
N VAL A 68 -13.78 -2.05 3.51
CA VAL A 68 -13.21 -3.37 3.28
C VAL A 68 -12.19 -3.32 2.15
N VAL A 69 -10.99 -3.77 2.43
CA VAL A 69 -9.96 -4.03 1.43
C VAL A 69 -9.86 -5.54 1.24
N MET A 70 -10.14 -6.02 0.05
CA MET A 70 -10.02 -7.43 -0.30
C MET A 70 -8.72 -7.69 -1.05
N LEU A 71 -8.01 -8.74 -0.64
CA LEU A 71 -6.78 -9.19 -1.26
C LEU A 71 -7.00 -10.61 -1.78
N GLY A 72 -6.71 -10.87 -3.05
CA GLY A 72 -6.91 -12.19 -3.66
C GLY A 72 -6.06 -12.43 -4.90
N ASP A 73 -6.11 -13.64 -5.45
CA ASP A 73 -5.40 -14.02 -6.67
C ASP A 73 -6.09 -13.56 -7.97
N GLY A 74 -7.30 -13.04 -7.85
CA GLY A 74 -8.09 -12.50 -8.95
C GLY A 74 -8.88 -13.53 -9.77
N ILE A 75 -8.64 -14.82 -9.64
CA ILE A 75 -9.36 -15.87 -10.39
C ILE A 75 -10.57 -16.34 -9.59
N ASN A 76 -10.34 -16.89 -8.42
CA ASN A 76 -11.39 -17.41 -7.55
C ASN A 76 -12.04 -16.35 -6.67
N ASP A 77 -11.36 -15.24 -6.46
CA ASP A 77 -11.77 -14.15 -5.57
C ASP A 77 -12.44 -12.99 -6.32
N SER A 78 -12.65 -13.12 -7.64
CA SER A 78 -13.24 -12.07 -8.49
C SER A 78 -14.53 -11.45 -7.94
N PRO A 79 -15.53 -12.22 -7.47
CA PRO A 79 -16.74 -11.63 -6.90
C PRO A 79 -16.47 -10.81 -5.63
N ALA A 80 -15.57 -11.28 -4.75
CA ALA A 80 -15.22 -10.60 -3.52
C ALA A 80 -14.36 -9.34 -3.76
N LEU A 81 -13.42 -9.41 -4.73
CA LEU A 81 -12.61 -8.26 -5.16
C LEU A 81 -13.49 -7.13 -5.71
N SER A 82 -14.47 -7.48 -6.57
CA SER A 82 -15.40 -6.50 -7.13
C SER A 82 -16.40 -5.94 -6.11
N ALA A 83 -16.73 -6.69 -5.06
CA ALA A 83 -17.66 -6.26 -4.02
C ALA A 83 -16.99 -5.36 -2.97
N ALA A 84 -15.68 -5.44 -2.80
CA ALA A 84 -14.94 -4.67 -1.81
C ALA A 84 -14.87 -3.18 -2.14
N ASP A 85 -14.62 -2.32 -1.13
CA ASP A 85 -14.36 -0.90 -1.36
C ASP A 85 -13.02 -0.68 -2.08
N VAL A 86 -12.08 -1.60 -1.90
CA VAL A 86 -10.82 -1.66 -2.66
C VAL A 86 -10.47 -3.13 -2.88
N GLY A 87 -10.43 -3.56 -4.13
CA GLY A 87 -9.96 -4.86 -4.56
C GLY A 87 -8.48 -4.82 -4.95
N ILE A 88 -7.66 -5.66 -4.33
CA ILE A 88 -6.22 -5.78 -4.63
C ILE A 88 -5.95 -7.19 -5.14
N ALA A 89 -5.51 -7.32 -6.39
CA ALA A 89 -5.10 -8.59 -6.94
C ALA A 89 -3.59 -8.80 -6.80
N ILE A 90 -3.22 -10.00 -6.34
CA ILE A 90 -1.84 -10.48 -6.33
C ILE A 90 -1.67 -11.37 -7.55
N SER A 91 -1.00 -10.89 -8.58
CA SER A 91 -0.88 -11.66 -9.82
C SER A 91 0.36 -11.33 -10.63
N ASP A 92 1.04 -12.38 -11.10
CA ASP A 92 2.17 -12.27 -12.03
C ASP A 92 1.75 -12.05 -13.49
N GLY A 93 0.60 -11.43 -13.75
CA GLY A 93 0.21 -11.02 -15.07
C GLY A 93 -1.09 -11.62 -15.63
N ALA A 94 -1.93 -12.24 -14.80
CA ALA A 94 -3.25 -12.68 -15.25
C ALA A 94 -4.07 -11.46 -15.71
N ALA A 95 -4.42 -11.42 -17.00
CA ALA A 95 -5.18 -10.32 -17.60
C ALA A 95 -6.52 -10.08 -16.85
N ILE A 96 -7.15 -11.15 -16.39
CA ILE A 96 -8.42 -11.12 -15.65
C ILE A 96 -8.28 -10.37 -14.32
N ALA A 97 -7.18 -10.56 -13.59
CA ALA A 97 -6.95 -9.89 -12.32
C ALA A 97 -6.85 -8.36 -12.49
N ARG A 98 -6.25 -7.90 -13.59
CA ARG A 98 -6.12 -6.47 -13.91
C ARG A 98 -7.44 -5.82 -14.31
N GLU A 99 -8.39 -6.59 -14.81
CA GLU A 99 -9.68 -6.08 -15.25
C GLU A 99 -10.68 -5.94 -14.09
N ILE A 100 -10.50 -6.71 -13.03
CA ILE A 100 -11.45 -6.81 -11.91
C ILE A 100 -11.00 -6.03 -10.68
N ALA A 101 -9.69 -6.00 -10.41
CA ALA A 101 -9.14 -5.34 -9.23
C ALA A 101 -8.82 -3.87 -9.48
N ASP A 102 -9.04 -3.03 -8.46
CA ASP A 102 -8.64 -1.62 -8.49
C ASP A 102 -7.11 -1.45 -8.50
N ILE A 103 -6.41 -2.38 -7.88
CA ILE A 103 -4.95 -2.36 -7.73
C ILE A 103 -4.39 -3.76 -8.00
N THR A 104 -3.30 -3.83 -8.73
CA THR A 104 -2.55 -5.09 -8.92
C THR A 104 -1.15 -4.93 -8.33
N ILE A 105 -0.74 -5.89 -7.51
CA ILE A 105 0.61 -5.98 -6.95
C ILE A 105 1.29 -7.25 -7.43
N SER A 106 2.64 -7.25 -7.41
CA SER A 106 3.43 -8.43 -7.80
C SER A 106 3.22 -9.57 -6.81
N ALA A 107 3.12 -10.79 -7.34
CA ALA A 107 2.95 -11.99 -6.53
C ALA A 107 4.17 -12.27 -5.65
N ASP A 108 5.35 -11.79 -6.03
CA ASP A 108 6.60 -12.12 -5.32
C ASP A 108 6.85 -11.28 -4.06
N ASN A 109 6.08 -10.18 -3.85
CA ASN A 109 6.40 -9.21 -2.80
C ASN A 109 5.17 -8.66 -2.08
N LEU A 110 4.79 -9.28 -0.95
CA LEU A 110 3.72 -8.77 -0.09
C LEU A 110 4.06 -7.43 0.60
N GLU A 111 5.33 -7.02 0.66
CA GLU A 111 5.72 -5.73 1.23
C GLU A 111 5.20 -4.55 0.41
N GLU A 112 4.80 -4.79 -0.85
CA GLU A 112 4.13 -3.78 -1.68
C GLU A 112 2.83 -3.30 -1.07
N LEU A 113 2.11 -4.14 -0.32
CA LEU A 113 0.91 -3.73 0.45
C LEU A 113 1.23 -2.69 1.50
N VAL A 114 2.34 -2.87 2.20
CA VAL A 114 2.80 -1.90 3.22
C VAL A 114 3.17 -0.59 2.55
N THR A 115 3.87 -0.67 1.41
CA THR A 115 4.25 0.50 0.61
C THR A 115 3.02 1.24 0.10
N LEU A 116 2.04 0.53 -0.45
CA LEU A 116 0.76 1.07 -0.90
C LEU A 116 0.04 1.80 0.25
N ARG A 117 -0.02 1.19 1.44
CA ARG A 117 -0.63 1.82 2.61
C ARG A 117 0.09 3.11 3.03
N ARG A 118 1.42 3.11 3.02
CA ARG A 118 2.22 4.31 3.32
C ARG A 118 2.00 5.42 2.31
N ILE A 119 1.99 5.11 1.01
CA ILE A 119 1.69 6.07 -0.07
C ILE A 119 0.30 6.68 0.14
N SER A 120 -0.70 5.85 0.37
CA SER A 120 -2.09 6.26 0.62
C SER A 120 -2.18 7.24 1.80
N MET A 121 -1.53 6.94 2.92
CA MET A 121 -1.51 7.81 4.10
C MET A 121 -0.79 9.14 3.84
N ALA A 122 0.37 9.10 3.14
CA ALA A 122 1.12 10.29 2.78
C ALA A 122 0.34 11.18 1.81
N LEU A 123 -0.36 10.58 0.83
CA LEU A 123 -1.24 11.27 -0.11
C LEU A 123 -2.39 11.98 0.63
N MET A 124 -3.09 11.27 1.51
CA MET A 124 -4.18 11.86 2.29
C MET A 124 -3.71 13.03 3.18
N LYS A 125 -2.54 12.89 3.80
CA LYS A 125 -1.93 13.99 4.58
C LYS A 125 -1.63 15.20 3.70
N ARG A 126 -1.12 14.99 2.48
CA ARG A 126 -0.84 16.06 1.50
C ARG A 126 -2.13 16.73 1.05
N ILE A 127 -3.15 15.96 0.68
CA ILE A 127 -4.46 16.46 0.27
C ILE A 127 -5.06 17.35 1.38
N GLN A 128 -5.09 16.87 2.61
CA GLN A 128 -5.61 17.63 3.75
C GLN A 128 -4.81 18.90 4.05
N SER A 129 -3.49 18.85 3.89
CA SER A 129 -2.62 20.03 4.05
C SER A 129 -2.89 21.09 2.97
N ASN A 130 -2.98 20.65 1.70
CA ASN A 130 -3.29 21.53 0.58
C ASN A 130 -4.69 22.15 0.73
N TYR A 131 -5.68 21.33 1.09
CA TYR A 131 -7.05 21.78 1.31
C TYR A 131 -7.15 22.86 2.41
N ARG A 132 -6.52 22.64 3.57
CA ARG A 132 -6.48 23.63 4.65
C ARG A 132 -5.79 24.93 4.22
N PHE A 133 -4.70 24.81 3.47
CA PHE A 133 -4.01 25.98 2.93
C PHE A 133 -4.88 26.75 1.94
N VAL A 134 -5.50 26.09 0.98
CA VAL A 134 -6.35 26.71 -0.04
C VAL A 134 -7.54 27.44 0.60
N ILE A 135 -8.25 26.80 1.54
CA ILE A 135 -9.39 27.42 2.21
C ILE A 135 -8.94 28.59 3.08
N GLY A 136 -7.91 28.43 3.89
CA GLY A 136 -7.43 29.49 4.78
C GLY A 136 -6.90 30.69 3.99
N PHE A 137 -6.11 30.45 2.96
CA PHE A 137 -5.52 31.51 2.12
C PHE A 137 -6.62 32.27 1.34
N ASN A 138 -7.52 31.56 0.66
CA ASN A 138 -8.60 32.20 -0.09
C ASN A 138 -9.60 32.92 0.83
N GLY A 139 -9.93 32.34 1.98
CA GLY A 139 -10.75 33.01 2.99
C GLY A 139 -10.12 34.32 3.47
N SER A 140 -8.80 34.32 3.69
CA SER A 140 -8.07 35.53 4.05
C SER A 140 -8.08 36.58 2.93
N LEU A 141 -7.90 36.17 1.68
CA LEU A 141 -7.98 37.10 0.54
C LEU A 141 -9.37 37.76 0.40
N ILE A 142 -10.44 36.96 0.60
CA ILE A 142 -11.83 37.47 0.59
C ILE A 142 -12.02 38.45 1.75
N GLY A 143 -11.62 38.11 2.96
CA GLY A 143 -11.73 38.97 4.13
C GLY A 143 -10.98 40.32 3.95
N LEU A 144 -9.74 40.30 3.46
CA LEU A 144 -8.95 41.47 3.19
C LEU A 144 -9.52 42.32 2.03
N GLY A 145 -10.10 41.67 1.02
CA GLY A 145 -10.78 42.36 -0.08
C GLY A 145 -12.05 43.06 0.37
N THR A 146 -12.88 42.42 1.19
CA THR A 146 -14.11 43.01 1.75
C THR A 146 -13.81 44.14 2.75
N ALA A 147 -12.69 44.05 3.46
CA ALA A 147 -12.21 45.13 4.34
C ALA A 147 -11.60 46.33 3.58
N GLY A 148 -11.49 46.26 2.25
CA GLY A 148 -10.90 47.32 1.41
C GLY A 148 -9.37 47.39 1.48
N VAL A 149 -8.70 46.45 2.10
CA VAL A 149 -7.24 46.40 2.25
C VAL A 149 -6.55 45.97 0.96
N LEU A 150 -7.18 45.06 0.21
CA LEU A 150 -6.66 44.49 -1.03
C LEU A 150 -7.52 44.89 -2.23
N ALA A 151 -6.86 45.40 -3.28
CA ALA A 151 -7.52 45.65 -4.56
C ALA A 151 -7.94 44.32 -5.21
N PRO A 152 -9.08 44.24 -5.93
CA PRO A 152 -9.57 43.01 -6.56
C PRO A 152 -8.55 42.36 -7.50
N ALA A 153 -7.82 43.15 -8.28
CA ALA A 153 -6.78 42.64 -9.19
C ALA A 153 -5.63 41.97 -8.44
N THR A 154 -5.18 42.52 -7.31
CA THR A 154 -4.13 41.94 -6.47
C THR A 154 -4.61 40.66 -5.82
N SER A 155 -5.85 40.63 -5.37
CA SER A 155 -6.47 39.40 -4.78
C SER A 155 -6.53 38.29 -5.81
N ALA A 156 -6.95 38.57 -7.06
CA ALA A 156 -6.98 37.60 -8.15
C ALA A 156 -5.60 37.07 -8.52
N MET A 157 -4.60 37.96 -8.58
CA MET A 157 -3.21 37.55 -8.84
C MET A 157 -2.66 36.63 -7.76
N LEU A 158 -2.86 36.94 -6.49
CA LEU A 158 -2.43 36.12 -5.36
C LEU A 158 -3.13 34.77 -5.34
N HIS A 159 -4.44 34.74 -5.66
CA HIS A 159 -5.19 33.48 -5.79
C HIS A 159 -4.58 32.57 -6.86
N ASN A 160 -4.34 33.08 -8.06
CA ASN A 160 -3.74 32.31 -9.16
C ASN A 160 -2.32 31.81 -8.79
N LEU A 161 -1.52 32.66 -8.15
CA LEU A 161 -0.16 32.31 -7.71
C LEU A 161 -0.20 31.19 -6.63
N SER A 162 -1.16 31.25 -5.71
CA SER A 162 -1.33 30.21 -4.68
C SER A 162 -1.72 28.87 -5.29
N THR A 163 -2.60 28.88 -6.30
CA THR A 163 -3.01 27.67 -7.02
C THR A 163 -1.84 27.04 -7.75
N LEU A 164 -1.01 27.85 -8.42
CA LEU A 164 0.22 27.37 -9.06
C LEU A 164 1.19 26.78 -8.03
N GLY A 165 1.39 27.43 -6.89
CA GLY A 165 2.24 26.94 -5.81
C GLY A 165 1.78 25.59 -5.24
N VAL A 166 0.47 25.42 -5.01
CA VAL A 166 -0.11 24.13 -4.57
C VAL A 166 0.07 23.05 -5.64
N SER A 167 -0.10 23.38 -6.91
CA SER A 167 0.09 22.45 -8.03
C SER A 167 1.54 21.98 -8.10
N LEU A 168 2.51 22.88 -8.05
CA LEU A 168 3.94 22.53 -8.05
C LEU A 168 4.31 21.66 -6.84
N ARG A 169 3.82 22.00 -5.64
CA ARG A 169 4.03 21.20 -4.44
C ARG A 169 3.43 19.79 -4.58
N SER A 170 2.32 19.67 -5.27
CA SER A 170 1.65 18.37 -5.47
C SER A 170 2.42 17.44 -6.41
N MET A 171 3.31 17.99 -7.25
CA MET A 171 4.17 17.21 -8.15
C MET A 171 5.42 16.64 -7.49
N THR A 172 5.74 17.04 -6.26
CA THR A 172 6.88 16.48 -5.52
C THR A 172 6.61 15.07 -5.01
N ASN A 173 7.67 14.26 -4.86
CA ASN A 173 7.55 12.88 -4.38
C ASN A 173 6.84 12.82 -3.02
N LEU A 174 6.01 11.76 -2.84
CA LEU A 174 5.26 11.51 -1.61
C LEU A 174 6.07 10.79 -0.55
N LEU A 175 6.97 9.90 -0.99
CA LEU A 175 7.88 9.15 -0.13
C LEU A 175 9.31 9.55 -0.46
N ASP A 176 10.12 9.79 0.56
CA ASP A 176 11.55 9.95 0.39
C ASP A 176 12.16 8.62 -0.07
N HIS A 177 12.97 8.66 -1.12
CA HIS A 177 13.59 7.50 -1.75
C HIS A 177 14.37 6.65 -0.73
N ASP A 178 14.94 7.27 0.29
CA ASP A 178 15.69 6.59 1.36
C ASP A 178 14.81 5.74 2.28
N SER A 179 13.53 6.07 2.45
CA SER A 179 12.63 5.30 3.32
C SER A 179 12.20 3.95 2.73
N LEU A 180 12.29 3.79 1.42
CA LEU A 180 11.95 2.55 0.70
C LEU A 180 13.15 1.60 0.60
N PHE A 181 14.38 2.14 0.43
CA PHE A 181 15.58 1.33 0.22
C PHE A 181 16.31 0.92 1.51
N VAL A 182 16.24 1.71 2.57
CA VAL A 182 17.02 1.46 3.81
C VAL A 182 16.59 0.17 4.54
N LYS A 183 15.33 -0.24 4.44
CA LYS A 183 14.87 -1.50 5.08
C LYS A 183 15.23 -2.75 4.26
N GLY A 184 15.17 -2.68 2.94
CA GLY A 184 15.55 -3.79 2.06
C GLY A 184 17.05 -4.12 2.12
N GLN A 185 17.90 -3.10 2.10
CA GLN A 185 19.36 -3.29 2.18
C GLN A 185 19.83 -3.81 3.54
N LYS A 186 19.30 -3.31 4.64
CA LYS A 186 19.66 -3.82 5.98
C LYS A 186 19.26 -5.28 6.19
N ARG A 187 18.21 -5.74 5.51
CA ARG A 187 17.77 -7.14 5.60
C ARG A 187 18.63 -8.07 4.74
N MET A 188 19.10 -7.60 3.58
CA MET A 188 20.08 -8.37 2.77
C MET A 188 21.43 -8.50 3.48
N GLU A 189 21.92 -7.46 4.15
CA GLU A 189 23.17 -7.50 4.92
C GLU A 189 23.07 -8.38 6.18
N GLN A 190 21.92 -8.47 6.83
CA GLN A 190 21.73 -9.30 8.02
C GLN A 190 21.52 -10.79 7.70
N ASN A 191 21.04 -11.13 6.49
CA ASN A 191 20.76 -12.52 6.10
C ASN A 191 21.86 -13.16 5.25
N VAL A 192 22.94 -12.46 4.94
CA VAL A 192 24.11 -13.08 4.29
C VAL A 192 25.02 -13.63 5.40
N PRO A 193 25.14 -14.98 5.51
CA PRO A 193 26.08 -15.55 6.47
C PRO A 193 27.49 -15.04 6.15
N SER A 194 28.22 -14.60 7.17
CA SER A 194 29.57 -14.03 7.07
C SER A 194 30.58 -14.91 6.30
N ASN A 195 30.26 -16.16 6.05
CA ASN A 195 31.08 -17.10 5.29
C ASN A 195 30.90 -17.02 3.75
N CYS A 196 29.89 -16.30 3.23
CA CYS A 196 29.67 -16.17 1.78
C CYS A 196 30.41 -14.98 1.15
N ILE A 197 30.83 -13.99 1.93
CA ILE A 197 31.52 -12.80 1.39
C ILE A 197 32.96 -13.13 0.95
N GLY A 198 33.60 -14.11 1.56
CA GLY A 198 34.97 -14.54 1.21
C GLY A 198 35.09 -15.31 -0.12
N SER A 199 34.02 -15.98 -0.58
CA SER A 199 34.07 -16.80 -1.79
C SER A 199 33.74 -16.05 -3.08
N LEU A 200 33.00 -14.94 -2.99
CA LEU A 200 32.61 -14.13 -4.17
C LEU A 200 33.69 -13.13 -4.61
N LEU A 201 34.56 -12.69 -3.71
CA LEU A 201 35.69 -11.80 -4.04
C LEU A 201 36.93 -12.56 -4.51
N GLY A 202 37.07 -13.86 -4.18
CA GLY A 202 38.23 -14.69 -4.58
C GLY A 202 38.19 -15.15 -6.03
N THR A 203 37.00 -15.31 -6.65
CA THR A 203 36.88 -15.91 -7.98
C THR A 203 36.88 -14.90 -9.12
N SER A 204 36.73 -13.61 -8.89
CA SER A 204 36.75 -12.58 -9.93
C SER A 204 38.16 -12.01 -10.22
N ALA A 205 39.04 -12.05 -9.25
CA ALA A 205 40.40 -11.51 -9.41
C ALA A 205 41.35 -12.46 -10.15
N GLU A 206 41.18 -13.79 -10.01
CA GLU A 206 42.05 -14.77 -10.70
C GLU A 206 41.70 -14.99 -12.19
N LYS A 207 40.47 -14.75 -12.61
CA LYS A 207 40.07 -14.88 -14.01
C LYS A 207 40.48 -13.71 -14.91
N TRP A 208 40.89 -12.58 -14.35
CA TRP A 208 41.36 -11.43 -15.15
C TRP A 208 42.84 -11.44 -15.47
N ASN A 209 43.65 -12.15 -14.69
CA ASN A 209 45.11 -12.14 -14.86
C ASN A 209 45.63 -13.23 -15.81
N ASN A 210 44.79 -14.14 -16.29
CA ASN A 210 45.20 -15.25 -17.20
C ASN A 210 44.76 -15.04 -18.66
N ARG A 211 44.50 -13.78 -19.08
CA ARG A 211 44.25 -13.42 -20.48
C ARG A 211 45.03 -12.18 -20.88
N LYS A 212 46.35 -12.30 -20.78
CA LYS A 212 47.31 -11.51 -21.58
C LYS A 212 48.42 -12.42 -22.03
#